data_5f8b5dfb256bce51dedc3a246a5d4b67
#
_entry.id   5f8b5dfb256bce51dedc3a246a5d4b67
#
_cell.length_a   1.000
_cell.length_b   1.000
_cell.length_c   1.000
_cell.angle_alpha   90.00
_cell.angle_beta   90.00
_cell.angle_gamma   90.00
#
_symmetry.space_group_name_H-M   'P 1'
#
loop_
_entity.id
_entity.type
_entity.pdbx_description
1 polymer ?
#
loop_
_entity_poly.entity_id
_entity_poly.type
_entity_poly.pdbx_seq_one_letter_code
_entity_poly.pdbx_strand_id
1 'polypeptide(L)'
;MKKFITLMMCLASISASAQYHYRDANNPEMLHHVASKVPCRKVFTLPVVNGYNIYLADLHTHSVYSDGSVLPKFRIAEAWQDGLDIIAITEHIEYRPAEKAFYEYLKKYTAVEYNKEKGINIPMVDLNTAVNVAATEGENYDILVIPGSEITRNGTTVGHFNALFTTDNNLIYDEDPVQAIRNAKAQGALVMHNHPGWRKTSLDFTDTEKIAYEEGLIDGVEVMNGSEFYPGIIDRVQERGLFIAANSDIHGATAVDYRLAGSDRPMTLILARDKSMESIREALESNRTIALGYGELCGEEGLLAELFKASITFDELNVTEKNKVLQLTNKTSIPYLIQLEGKNPIHIDPHSAVRMTIDKNTTMLKMSIINMWCSADSHPVVELGF
;
A
#
# COMPACT_ATOMS: atom_id res chain seq x y z
N MET A 1 32.69 -42.24 14.82
CA MET A 1 32.21 -41.35 15.89
C MET A 1 31.65 -39.99 15.40
N LYS A 2 32.35 -39.21 14.55
CA LYS A 2 31.86 -37.91 14.04
C LYS A 2 30.52 -37.98 13.29
N LYS A 3 30.29 -39.01 12.45
CA LYS A 3 29.04 -39.18 11.69
C LYS A 3 27.83 -39.56 12.57
N PHE A 4 28.07 -40.24 13.69
CA PHE A 4 27.00 -40.60 14.65
C PHE A 4 26.56 -39.39 15.49
N ILE A 5 27.48 -38.49 15.83
CA ILE A 5 27.20 -37.26 16.55
C ILE A 5 26.39 -36.28 15.68
N THR A 6 26.72 -36.19 14.39
CA THR A 6 25.96 -35.33 13.43
C THR A 6 24.52 -35.84 13.23
N LEU A 7 24.34 -37.18 13.15
CA LEU A 7 22.99 -37.76 13.04
C LEU A 7 22.18 -37.58 14.32
N MET A 8 22.79 -37.65 15.49
CA MET A 8 22.14 -37.40 16.76
C MET A 8 21.76 -35.93 16.96
N MET A 9 22.57 -34.97 16.48
CA MET A 9 22.23 -33.55 16.45
C MET A 9 21.07 -33.23 15.48
N CYS A 10 21.02 -33.87 14.30
CA CYS A 10 19.90 -33.71 13.38
C CYS A 10 18.61 -34.33 13.94
N LEU A 11 18.67 -35.46 14.63
CA LEU A 11 17.50 -36.05 15.28
C LEU A 11 17.02 -35.23 16.49
N ALA A 12 17.95 -34.61 17.23
CA ALA A 12 17.59 -33.71 18.34
C ALA A 12 16.96 -32.41 17.85
N SER A 13 17.40 -31.88 16.69
CA SER A 13 16.78 -30.68 16.09
C SER A 13 15.40 -30.98 15.49
N ILE A 14 15.17 -32.19 14.96
CA ILE A 14 13.85 -32.60 14.45
C ILE A 14 12.87 -32.83 15.61
N SER A 15 13.32 -33.40 16.71
CA SER A 15 12.47 -33.57 17.89
C SER A 15 12.20 -32.26 18.63
N ALA A 16 13.10 -31.28 18.61
CA ALA A 16 12.88 -29.96 19.18
C ALA A 16 11.85 -29.13 18.36
N SER A 17 11.84 -29.30 17.02
CA SER A 17 10.85 -28.62 16.16
C SER A 17 9.44 -29.24 16.23
N ALA A 18 9.28 -30.45 16.79
CA ALA A 18 8.00 -31.12 16.98
C ALA A 18 7.36 -30.82 18.36
N GLN A 19 8.02 -30.05 19.21
CA GLN A 19 7.50 -29.74 20.54
C GLN A 19 6.61 -28.49 20.49
N TYR A 20 5.30 -28.70 20.38
CA TYR A 20 4.28 -27.63 20.32
C TYR A 20 3.94 -27.02 21.69
N HIS A 21 4.51 -27.53 22.78
CA HIS A 21 4.27 -27.06 24.13
C HIS A 21 5.49 -27.30 25.03
N TYR A 22 5.56 -26.56 26.13
CA TYR A 22 6.50 -26.79 27.21
C TYR A 22 5.80 -26.68 28.57
N ARG A 23 6.34 -27.33 29.59
CA ARG A 23 5.87 -27.18 30.97
C ARG A 23 6.36 -25.86 31.55
N ASP A 24 5.51 -25.18 32.27
CA ASP A 24 5.89 -23.98 33.00
C ASP A 24 6.89 -24.34 34.12
N ALA A 25 7.96 -23.55 34.28
CA ALA A 25 8.99 -23.78 35.28
C ALA A 25 8.48 -23.56 36.72
N ASN A 26 7.50 -22.70 36.91
CA ASN A 26 6.91 -22.37 38.23
C ASN A 26 5.65 -23.17 38.55
N ASN A 27 5.01 -23.76 37.50
CA ASN A 27 3.83 -24.59 37.64
C ASN A 27 3.91 -25.80 36.70
N PRO A 28 4.47 -26.94 37.18
CA PRO A 28 4.67 -28.15 36.36
C PRO A 28 3.36 -28.79 35.82
N GLU A 29 2.21 -28.43 36.36
CA GLU A 29 0.89 -28.88 35.88
C GLU A 29 0.41 -28.06 34.70
N MET A 30 1.02 -26.89 34.43
CA MET A 30 0.69 -25.99 33.30
C MET A 30 1.58 -26.25 32.09
N LEU A 31 0.94 -26.36 30.94
CA LEU A 31 1.60 -26.46 29.66
C LEU A 31 1.36 -25.16 28.84
N HIS A 32 2.41 -24.67 28.22
CA HIS A 32 2.33 -23.57 27.26
C HIS A 32 2.38 -24.09 25.82
N HIS A 33 1.42 -23.66 25.00
CA HIS A 33 1.44 -23.93 23.56
C HIS A 33 2.29 -22.85 22.86
N VAL A 34 3.39 -23.23 22.26
CA VAL A 34 4.36 -22.29 21.65
C VAL A 34 3.88 -21.80 20.30
N ALA A 35 3.37 -22.69 19.46
CA ALA A 35 3.06 -22.42 18.06
C ALA A 35 1.96 -21.36 17.81
N SER A 36 1.05 -21.16 18.79
CA SER A 36 -0.09 -20.25 18.65
C SER A 36 0.23 -18.77 18.92
N LYS A 37 1.47 -18.44 19.27
CA LYS A 37 1.87 -17.08 19.69
C LYS A 37 2.97 -16.45 18.84
N VAL A 38 3.40 -17.12 17.77
CA VAL A 38 4.43 -16.56 16.89
C VAL A 38 3.74 -15.68 15.85
N PRO A 39 4.00 -14.36 15.88
CA PRO A 39 3.51 -13.48 14.81
C PRO A 39 4.05 -13.93 13.46
N CYS A 40 3.23 -13.89 12.44
CA CYS A 40 3.63 -14.21 11.08
C CYS A 40 3.42 -12.99 10.20
N ARG A 41 4.49 -12.48 9.58
CA ARG A 41 4.45 -11.43 8.58
C ARG A 41 4.28 -12.07 7.20
N LYS A 42 3.41 -11.52 6.38
CA LYS A 42 3.37 -11.84 4.94
C LYS A 42 4.65 -11.30 4.29
N VAL A 43 5.27 -12.10 3.44
CA VAL A 43 6.49 -11.71 2.73
C VAL A 43 6.18 -11.55 1.25
N PHE A 44 6.45 -10.37 0.72
CA PHE A 44 6.40 -10.10 -0.71
C PHE A 44 7.81 -10.14 -1.29
N THR A 45 7.99 -10.93 -2.32
CA THR A 45 9.21 -10.94 -3.13
C THR A 45 9.01 -9.97 -4.28
N LEU A 46 9.73 -8.86 -4.29
CA LEU A 46 9.65 -7.81 -5.30
C LEU A 46 11.01 -7.62 -5.97
N PRO A 47 11.05 -7.24 -7.25
CA PRO A 47 12.32 -7.00 -7.94
C PRO A 47 12.88 -5.62 -7.60
N VAL A 48 14.16 -5.42 -7.90
CA VAL A 48 14.74 -4.07 -8.01
C VAL A 48 14.47 -3.56 -9.42
N VAL A 49 13.90 -2.36 -9.54
CA VAL A 49 13.54 -1.74 -10.81
C VAL A 49 14.35 -0.46 -10.98
N ASN A 50 15.14 -0.37 -12.07
CA ASN A 50 15.98 0.80 -12.37
C ASN A 50 16.90 1.24 -11.19
N GLY A 51 17.34 0.28 -10.38
CA GLY A 51 18.20 0.54 -9.21
C GLY A 51 17.46 1.01 -7.95
N TYR A 52 16.11 1.02 -7.96
CA TYR A 52 15.26 1.30 -6.82
C TYR A 52 14.69 0.02 -6.21
N ASN A 53 14.65 -0.04 -4.90
CA ASN A 53 13.88 -1.04 -4.17
C ASN A 53 12.39 -0.67 -4.19
N ILE A 54 11.52 -1.66 -4.09
CA ILE A 54 10.07 -1.44 -4.00
C ILE A 54 9.65 -1.63 -2.54
N TYR A 55 9.01 -0.61 -1.97
CA TYR A 55 8.44 -0.62 -0.63
C TYR A 55 6.91 -0.60 -0.71
N LEU A 56 6.28 -1.45 0.08
CA LEU A 56 4.82 -1.55 0.13
C LEU A 56 4.27 -0.56 1.14
N ALA A 57 3.37 0.31 0.70
CA ALA A 57 2.78 1.35 1.51
C ALA A 57 1.25 1.32 1.49
N ASP A 58 0.64 1.75 2.60
CA ASP A 58 -0.76 2.16 2.68
C ASP A 58 -0.78 3.59 3.21
N LEU A 59 -1.17 4.52 2.35
CA LEU A 59 -1.09 5.97 2.63
C LEU A 59 -2.42 6.56 3.10
N HIS A 60 -3.42 5.71 3.42
CA HIS A 60 -4.74 6.14 3.86
C HIS A 60 -5.33 5.15 4.87
N THR A 61 -5.24 5.48 6.16
CA THR A 61 -5.73 4.60 7.24
C THR A 61 -6.29 5.39 8.41
N HIS A 62 -7.30 4.81 9.07
CA HIS A 62 -8.03 5.39 10.18
C HIS A 62 -7.95 4.55 11.45
N SER A 63 -8.13 5.18 12.59
CA SER A 63 -8.20 4.53 13.89
C SER A 63 -9.32 5.10 14.77
N VAL A 64 -9.38 4.67 16.02
CA VAL A 64 -10.35 5.20 17.01
C VAL A 64 -10.18 6.70 17.32
N TYR A 65 -9.14 7.32 16.78
CA TYR A 65 -8.93 8.77 16.90
C TYR A 65 -9.77 9.58 15.90
N SER A 66 -10.40 8.92 14.93
CA SER A 66 -11.46 9.49 14.08
C SER A 66 -12.70 8.61 14.10
N ASP A 67 -12.91 7.76 13.15
CA ASP A 67 -14.07 6.89 12.99
C ASP A 67 -13.72 5.41 12.79
N GLY A 68 -12.44 5.08 12.83
CA GLY A 68 -11.98 3.70 12.82
C GLY A 68 -12.27 2.97 14.13
N SER A 69 -12.21 1.66 14.12
CA SER A 69 -12.50 0.77 15.25
C SER A 69 -11.26 0.15 15.91
N VAL A 70 -10.05 0.47 15.43
CA VAL A 70 -8.78 -0.12 15.85
C VAL A 70 -7.86 0.96 16.41
N LEU A 71 -7.10 0.65 17.47
CA LEU A 71 -6.10 1.58 18.02
C LEU A 71 -4.90 1.74 17.07
N PRO A 72 -4.24 2.92 17.02
CA PRO A 72 -3.11 3.15 16.12
C PRO A 72 -1.99 2.11 16.23
N LYS A 73 -1.64 1.67 17.45
CA LYS A 73 -0.63 0.62 17.64
C LYS A 73 -1.00 -0.72 17.00
N PHE A 74 -2.30 -1.08 16.98
CA PHE A 74 -2.75 -2.30 16.31
C PHE A 74 -2.76 -2.12 14.81
N ARG A 75 -3.01 -0.90 14.32
CA ARG A 75 -2.88 -0.57 12.89
C ARG A 75 -1.45 -0.84 12.38
N ILE A 76 -0.43 -0.55 13.20
CA ILE A 76 0.96 -0.89 12.91
C ILE A 76 1.19 -2.41 12.88
N ALA A 77 0.66 -3.14 13.88
CA ALA A 77 0.78 -4.60 13.92
C ALA A 77 0.10 -5.26 12.72
N GLU A 78 -1.06 -4.75 12.28
CA GLU A 78 -1.76 -5.21 11.06
C GLU A 78 -0.94 -4.91 9.79
N ALA A 79 -0.40 -3.69 9.66
CA ALA A 79 0.47 -3.31 8.55
C ALA A 79 1.66 -4.26 8.42
N TRP A 80 2.33 -4.55 9.53
CA TRP A 80 3.43 -5.51 9.56
C TRP A 80 2.98 -6.93 9.18
N GLN A 81 1.85 -7.42 9.71
CA GLN A 81 1.32 -8.75 9.39
C GLN A 81 0.97 -8.88 7.90
N ASP A 82 0.42 -7.82 7.31
CA ASP A 82 0.03 -7.77 5.90
C ASP A 82 1.22 -7.53 4.96
N GLY A 83 2.42 -7.34 5.50
CA GLY A 83 3.68 -7.23 4.74
C GLY A 83 4.04 -5.82 4.31
N LEU A 84 3.35 -4.79 4.81
CA LEU A 84 3.71 -3.39 4.52
C LEU A 84 5.05 -3.01 5.13
N ASP A 85 5.76 -2.09 4.49
CA ASP A 85 6.97 -1.43 4.96
C ASP A 85 6.69 -0.03 5.49
N ILE A 86 5.62 0.59 5.00
CA ILE A 86 5.25 1.99 5.22
C ILE A 86 3.74 2.07 5.47
N ILE A 87 3.35 2.95 6.39
CA ILE A 87 1.95 3.31 6.61
C ILE A 87 1.83 4.80 6.88
N ALA A 88 0.79 5.46 6.36
CA ALA A 88 0.40 6.78 6.83
C ALA A 88 -0.78 6.67 7.80
N ILE A 89 -0.74 7.47 8.85
CA ILE A 89 -1.86 7.67 9.78
C ILE A 89 -2.55 8.96 9.39
N THR A 90 -3.78 8.84 8.88
CA THR A 90 -4.52 9.92 8.22
C THR A 90 -5.90 10.11 8.83
N GLU A 91 -5.94 10.28 10.14
CA GLU A 91 -7.19 10.51 10.86
C GLU A 91 -7.95 11.72 10.29
N HIS A 92 -9.26 11.59 10.20
CA HIS A 92 -10.13 12.72 9.86
C HIS A 92 -9.91 13.90 10.81
N ILE A 93 -9.79 15.09 10.25
CA ILE A 93 -9.73 16.33 11.05
C ILE A 93 -11.11 16.69 11.57
N GLU A 94 -12.13 16.61 10.72
CA GLU A 94 -13.48 17.14 11.00
C GLU A 94 -14.50 16.06 11.40
N TYR A 95 -14.30 14.81 10.99
CA TYR A 95 -15.22 13.72 11.26
C TYR A 95 -14.63 12.74 12.27
N ARG A 96 -15.02 12.86 13.54
CA ARG A 96 -14.43 12.12 14.67
C ARG A 96 -15.51 11.54 15.60
N PRO A 97 -16.42 10.68 15.09
CA PRO A 97 -17.56 10.17 15.88
C PRO A 97 -17.14 9.27 17.04
N ALA A 98 -16.02 8.55 16.91
CA ALA A 98 -15.53 7.67 17.97
C ALA A 98 -14.93 8.44 19.14
N GLU A 99 -14.51 9.69 18.96
CA GLU A 99 -13.78 10.46 19.96
C GLU A 99 -14.59 10.66 21.25
N LYS A 100 -15.90 10.95 21.14
CA LYS A 100 -16.76 11.08 22.32
C LYS A 100 -16.78 9.80 23.16
N ALA A 101 -16.80 8.65 22.51
CA ALA A 101 -16.81 7.35 23.20
C ALA A 101 -15.46 7.03 23.83
N PHE A 102 -14.37 7.46 23.19
CA PHE A 102 -13.01 7.18 23.64
C PHE A 102 -12.33 8.37 24.35
N TYR A 103 -13.05 9.46 24.57
CA TYR A 103 -12.48 10.70 25.13
C TYR A 103 -11.69 10.48 26.41
N GLU A 104 -12.22 9.72 27.37
CA GLU A 104 -11.51 9.43 28.62
C GLU A 104 -10.23 8.59 28.41
N TYR A 105 -10.20 7.79 27.37
CA TYR A 105 -9.01 7.05 26.98
C TYR A 105 -8.02 7.93 26.22
N LEU A 106 -8.48 8.77 25.31
CA LEU A 106 -7.66 9.60 24.44
C LEU A 106 -6.98 10.75 25.22
N LYS A 107 -7.67 11.38 26.16
CA LYS A 107 -7.16 12.53 26.92
C LYS A 107 -5.92 12.24 27.75
N LYS A 108 -5.65 10.95 28.09
CA LYS A 108 -4.42 10.58 28.80
C LYS A 108 -3.17 10.69 27.91
N TYR A 109 -3.31 10.76 26.60
CA TYR A 109 -2.20 10.98 25.69
C TYR A 109 -1.90 12.47 25.55
N THR A 110 -2.85 13.25 25.07
CA THR A 110 -2.68 14.71 25.01
C THR A 110 -4.06 15.34 24.73
N ALA A 111 -4.51 16.24 25.60
CA ALA A 111 -5.69 17.08 25.35
C ALA A 111 -5.21 18.50 25.04
N VAL A 112 -5.62 19.05 23.91
CA VAL A 112 -5.29 20.40 23.45
C VAL A 112 -6.56 21.21 23.31
N GLU A 113 -6.63 22.40 23.92
CA GLU A 113 -7.74 23.35 23.76
C GLU A 113 -7.67 24.11 22.42
N TYR A 114 -7.16 23.45 21.39
CA TYR A 114 -6.80 24.03 20.10
C TYR A 114 -7.97 24.73 19.42
N ASN A 115 -9.17 24.15 19.49
CA ASN A 115 -10.32 24.62 18.73
C ASN A 115 -11.15 25.65 19.46
N LYS A 116 -10.95 25.83 20.76
CA LYS A 116 -11.72 26.75 21.59
C LYS A 116 -11.52 28.20 21.19
N GLU A 117 -10.29 28.58 20.86
CA GLU A 117 -9.94 29.92 20.39
C GLU A 117 -10.48 30.23 18.99
N LYS A 118 -10.62 29.19 18.15
CA LYS A 118 -11.12 29.31 16.78
C LYS A 118 -12.65 29.17 16.67
N GLY A 119 -13.34 28.86 17.77
CA GLY A 119 -14.79 28.68 17.79
C GLY A 119 -15.27 27.44 17.02
N ILE A 120 -14.42 26.46 16.78
CA ILE A 120 -14.66 25.28 15.95
C ILE A 120 -15.23 24.17 16.81
N ASN A 121 -16.25 23.49 16.34
CA ASN A 121 -16.85 22.33 17.03
C ASN A 121 -16.12 21.03 16.70
N ILE A 122 -14.82 21.03 16.86
CA ILE A 122 -13.97 19.82 16.80
C ILE A 122 -13.52 19.47 18.22
N PRO A 123 -13.38 18.19 18.55
CA PRO A 123 -12.89 17.75 19.84
C PRO A 123 -11.52 18.35 20.21
N MET A 124 -11.33 18.58 21.51
CA MET A 124 -10.12 19.21 22.07
C MET A 124 -9.02 18.17 22.33
N VAL A 125 -8.69 17.35 21.35
CA VAL A 125 -7.62 16.36 21.40
C VAL A 125 -6.53 16.80 20.43
N ASP A 126 -5.28 16.62 20.82
CA ASP A 126 -4.14 16.83 19.93
C ASP A 126 -4.23 15.90 18.72
N LEU A 127 -4.41 16.48 17.54
CA LEU A 127 -4.57 15.75 16.28
C LEU A 127 -3.30 14.99 15.86
N ASN A 128 -2.18 15.23 16.52
CA ASN A 128 -0.95 14.47 16.30
C ASN A 128 -0.88 13.18 17.14
N THR A 129 -1.79 12.98 18.10
CA THR A 129 -1.67 11.86 19.05
C THR A 129 -1.68 10.50 18.37
N ALA A 130 -2.54 10.27 17.39
CA ALA A 130 -2.61 9.00 16.66
C ALA A 130 -1.28 8.69 15.94
N VAL A 131 -0.72 9.70 15.26
CA VAL A 131 0.57 9.61 14.58
C VAL A 131 1.70 9.29 15.58
N ASN A 132 1.76 9.99 16.71
CA ASN A 132 2.79 9.79 17.73
C ASN A 132 2.74 8.38 18.35
N VAL A 133 1.53 7.88 18.62
CA VAL A 133 1.32 6.51 19.12
C VAL A 133 1.76 5.48 18.07
N ALA A 134 1.38 5.68 16.83
CA ALA A 134 1.75 4.80 15.72
C ALA A 134 3.26 4.83 15.45
N ALA A 135 3.88 6.00 15.42
CA ALA A 135 5.33 6.14 15.18
C ALA A 135 6.16 5.38 16.23
N THR A 136 5.78 5.54 17.52
CA THR A 136 6.43 4.79 18.60
C THR A 136 6.31 3.27 18.43
N GLU A 137 5.16 2.78 17.99
CA GLU A 137 4.98 1.35 17.75
C GLU A 137 5.66 0.91 16.44
N GLY A 138 5.74 1.78 15.44
CA GLY A 138 6.43 1.54 14.17
C GLY A 138 7.90 1.13 14.35
N GLU A 139 8.59 1.74 15.31
CA GLU A 139 9.97 1.38 15.67
C GLU A 139 10.09 -0.10 16.10
N ASN A 140 9.09 -0.63 16.82
CA ASN A 140 9.08 -2.03 17.28
C ASN A 140 8.91 -3.04 16.13
N TYR A 141 8.28 -2.63 15.04
CA TYR A 141 7.94 -3.48 13.89
C TYR A 141 8.77 -3.17 12.63
N ASP A 142 9.69 -2.22 12.70
CA ASP A 142 10.43 -1.72 11.52
C ASP A 142 9.48 -1.23 10.41
N ILE A 143 8.39 -0.56 10.79
CA ILE A 143 7.43 0.09 9.90
C ILE A 143 7.70 1.60 9.90
N LEU A 144 7.90 2.17 8.71
CA LEU A 144 8.00 3.63 8.57
C LEU A 144 6.59 4.23 8.65
N VAL A 145 6.38 5.11 9.62
CA VAL A 145 5.08 5.80 9.81
C VAL A 145 5.16 7.21 9.26
N ILE A 146 4.40 7.49 8.21
CA ILE A 146 4.26 8.83 7.63
C ILE A 146 3.22 9.59 8.44
N PRO A 147 3.58 10.76 9.03
CA PRO A 147 2.60 11.61 9.68
C PRO A 147 1.66 12.24 8.66
N GLY A 148 0.36 12.24 8.98
CA GLY A 148 -0.65 12.81 8.10
C GLY A 148 -1.98 13.03 8.79
N SER A 149 -2.93 13.53 8.01
CA SER A 149 -4.34 13.64 8.38
C SER A 149 -5.20 13.76 7.13
N GLU A 150 -6.48 13.44 7.24
CA GLU A 150 -7.44 13.63 6.18
C GLU A 150 -8.30 14.87 6.42
N ILE A 151 -8.28 15.77 5.44
CA ILE A 151 -9.21 16.90 5.32
C ILE A 151 -10.50 16.35 4.75
N THR A 152 -11.52 16.19 5.59
CA THR A 152 -12.76 15.50 5.28
C THR A 152 -13.92 16.45 5.20
N ARG A 153 -14.59 16.50 4.07
CA ARG A 153 -15.79 17.30 3.82
C ARG A 153 -16.89 16.44 3.20
N ASN A 154 -17.89 17.06 2.62
CA ASN A 154 -18.89 16.35 1.86
C ASN A 154 -18.27 15.76 0.58
N GLY A 155 -18.17 14.45 0.48
CA GLY A 155 -17.50 13.74 -0.63
C GLY A 155 -18.12 13.99 -2.00
N THR A 156 -19.38 14.43 -2.08
CA THR A 156 -20.04 14.70 -3.38
C THR A 156 -19.93 16.16 -3.84
N THR A 157 -19.65 17.09 -2.94
CA THR A 157 -19.64 18.54 -3.24
C THR A 157 -18.29 19.20 -2.99
N VAL A 158 -17.41 18.59 -2.20
CA VAL A 158 -16.12 19.16 -1.81
C VAL A 158 -14.96 18.21 -2.14
N GLY A 159 -15.04 16.95 -1.72
CA GLY A 159 -13.96 15.97 -1.82
C GLY A 159 -13.21 15.75 -0.50
N HIS A 160 -12.32 14.76 -0.50
CA HIS A 160 -11.47 14.39 0.62
C HIS A 160 -9.99 14.42 0.20
N PHE A 161 -9.12 14.83 1.12
CA PHE A 161 -7.70 15.03 0.79
C PHE A 161 -6.82 14.59 1.95
N ASN A 162 -5.87 13.69 1.70
CA ASN A 162 -4.83 13.38 2.67
C ASN A 162 -3.67 14.36 2.57
N ALA A 163 -3.32 14.94 3.71
CA ALA A 163 -2.06 15.65 3.88
C ALA A 163 -1.03 14.65 4.45
N LEU A 164 0.04 14.39 3.72
CA LEU A 164 1.12 13.49 4.09
C LEU A 164 2.37 14.28 4.46
N PHE A 165 3.20 13.76 5.36
CA PHE A 165 4.42 14.43 5.87
C PHE A 165 4.11 15.74 6.59
N THR A 166 3.02 15.79 7.33
CA THR A 166 2.63 16.94 8.14
C THR A 166 3.58 17.11 9.34
N THR A 167 3.75 18.33 9.81
CA THR A 167 4.53 18.63 11.01
C THR A 167 3.64 18.88 12.22
N ASP A 168 2.43 19.43 12.00
CA ASP A 168 1.42 19.65 13.03
C ASP A 168 0.02 19.63 12.44
N ASN A 169 -0.71 18.55 12.68
CA ASN A 169 -2.08 18.37 12.19
C ASN A 169 -3.06 19.39 12.80
N ASN A 170 -2.77 19.95 13.98
CA ASN A 170 -3.62 20.95 14.64
C ASN A 170 -3.70 22.27 13.85
N LEU A 171 -2.75 22.54 12.96
CA LEU A 171 -2.68 23.77 12.17
C LEU A 171 -3.35 23.68 10.80
N ILE A 172 -3.91 22.51 10.45
CA ILE A 172 -4.46 22.29 9.10
C ILE A 172 -5.89 22.83 8.96
N TYR A 173 -6.74 22.62 9.97
CA TYR A 173 -8.17 22.95 9.87
C TYR A 173 -8.42 24.41 9.50
N ASP A 174 -9.38 24.60 8.60
CA ASP A 174 -10.01 25.88 8.28
C ASP A 174 -11.47 25.63 7.89
N GLU A 175 -12.36 26.60 8.02
CA GLU A 175 -13.76 26.49 7.55
C GLU A 175 -13.81 26.37 6.01
N ASP A 176 -12.95 27.10 5.31
CA ASP A 176 -12.72 26.95 3.87
C ASP A 176 -11.85 25.71 3.60
N PRO A 177 -12.37 24.67 2.91
CA PRO A 177 -11.62 23.46 2.62
C PRO A 177 -10.37 23.72 1.76
N VAL A 178 -10.38 24.69 0.87
CA VAL A 178 -9.20 25.06 0.08
C VAL A 178 -8.14 25.67 0.96
N GLN A 179 -8.53 26.49 1.95
CA GLN A 179 -7.59 27.07 2.91
C GLN A 179 -6.98 25.98 3.81
N ALA A 180 -7.75 24.97 4.21
CA ALA A 180 -7.23 23.81 4.94
C ALA A 180 -6.14 23.07 4.11
N ILE A 181 -6.37 22.87 2.81
CA ILE A 181 -5.35 22.29 1.90
C ILE A 181 -4.11 23.20 1.83
N ARG A 182 -4.27 24.52 1.70
CA ARG A 182 -3.15 25.47 1.71
C ARG A 182 -2.37 25.44 3.02
N ASN A 183 -3.06 25.29 4.16
CA ASN A 183 -2.42 25.16 5.48
C ASN A 183 -1.55 23.90 5.57
N ALA A 184 -2.02 22.78 5.01
CA ALA A 184 -1.21 21.57 4.89
C ALA A 184 0.01 21.79 3.99
N LYS A 185 -0.16 22.37 2.82
CA LYS A 185 0.95 22.73 1.90
C LYS A 185 1.97 23.68 2.54
N ALA A 186 1.52 24.64 3.35
CA ALA A 186 2.40 25.57 4.05
C ALA A 186 3.35 24.89 5.04
N GLN A 187 3.01 23.69 5.52
CA GLN A 187 3.89 22.85 6.34
C GLN A 187 4.86 22.01 5.49
N GLY A 188 4.77 22.07 4.17
CA GLY A 188 5.50 21.23 3.24
C GLY A 188 4.85 19.86 3.04
N ALA A 189 3.60 19.64 3.41
CA ALA A 189 2.92 18.38 3.17
C ALA A 189 2.73 18.10 1.67
N LEU A 190 2.73 16.81 1.30
CA LEU A 190 2.19 16.35 0.03
C LEU A 190 0.70 16.12 0.20
N VAL A 191 -0.10 16.61 -0.73
CA VAL A 191 -1.56 16.46 -0.67
C VAL A 191 -2.03 15.48 -1.73
N MET A 192 -2.73 14.44 -1.29
CA MET A 192 -3.32 13.41 -2.14
C MET A 192 -4.84 13.56 -2.17
N HIS A 193 -5.42 13.55 -3.37
CA HIS A 193 -6.87 13.51 -3.57
C HIS A 193 -7.36 12.06 -3.38
N ASN A 194 -8.20 11.86 -2.37
CA ASN A 194 -8.69 10.55 -1.97
C ASN A 194 -9.90 10.14 -2.81
N HIS A 195 -10.04 8.82 -3.09
CA HIS A 195 -11.21 8.14 -3.66
C HIS A 195 -12.13 9.06 -4.52
N PRO A 196 -11.64 9.59 -5.64
CA PRO A 196 -12.26 10.70 -6.40
C PRO A 196 -13.65 10.38 -6.97
N GLY A 197 -14.07 9.12 -6.98
CA GLY A 197 -15.39 8.66 -7.41
C GLY A 197 -16.35 8.33 -6.26
N TRP A 198 -15.90 8.34 -5.01
CA TRP A 198 -16.70 7.90 -3.88
C TRP A 198 -17.99 8.72 -3.72
N ARG A 199 -19.13 8.02 -3.69
CA ARG A 199 -20.48 8.58 -3.66
C ARG A 199 -20.83 9.56 -4.79
N LYS A 200 -19.97 9.69 -5.81
CA LYS A 200 -20.24 10.50 -7.01
C LYS A 200 -20.85 9.65 -8.14
N THR A 201 -21.54 10.30 -9.08
CA THR A 201 -22.06 9.67 -10.29
C THR A 201 -21.15 9.85 -11.51
N SER A 202 -20.10 10.66 -11.38
CA SER A 202 -19.03 10.87 -12.37
C SER A 202 -17.72 11.16 -11.67
N LEU A 203 -16.62 11.16 -12.44
CA LEU A 203 -15.29 11.54 -11.98
C LEU A 203 -15.00 13.04 -12.23
N ASP A 204 -16.03 13.85 -12.47
CA ASP A 204 -15.89 15.29 -12.62
C ASP A 204 -15.48 15.94 -11.31
N PHE A 205 -14.71 17.01 -11.42
CA PHE A 205 -14.29 17.78 -10.26
C PHE A 205 -15.44 18.53 -9.60
N THR A 206 -15.49 18.51 -8.29
CA THR A 206 -16.23 19.51 -7.50
C THR A 206 -15.56 20.88 -7.64
N ASP A 207 -16.23 21.96 -7.20
CA ASP A 207 -15.62 23.29 -7.25
C ASP A 207 -14.35 23.39 -6.40
N THR A 208 -14.34 22.76 -5.23
CA THR A 208 -13.14 22.69 -4.35
C THR A 208 -12.01 21.93 -5.01
N GLU A 209 -12.27 20.72 -5.53
CA GLU A 209 -11.29 19.93 -6.24
C GLU A 209 -10.70 20.73 -7.41
N LYS A 210 -11.56 21.39 -8.21
CA LYS A 210 -11.12 22.20 -9.34
C LYS A 210 -10.15 23.29 -8.92
N ILE A 211 -10.47 24.05 -7.88
CA ILE A 211 -9.58 25.10 -7.34
C ILE A 211 -8.25 24.48 -6.86
N ALA A 212 -8.32 23.38 -6.09
CA ALA A 212 -7.13 22.71 -5.58
C ALA A 212 -6.19 22.23 -6.69
N TYR A 213 -6.74 21.70 -7.79
CA TYR A 213 -5.96 21.29 -8.96
C TYR A 213 -5.43 22.47 -9.77
N GLU A 214 -6.24 23.54 -9.98
CA GLU A 214 -5.83 24.74 -10.70
C GLU A 214 -4.72 25.52 -9.96
N GLU A 215 -4.73 25.51 -8.63
CA GLU A 215 -3.68 26.13 -7.81
C GLU A 215 -2.44 25.24 -7.62
N GLY A 216 -2.44 24.00 -8.16
CA GLY A 216 -1.32 23.08 -7.99
C GLY A 216 -1.10 22.62 -6.56
N LEU A 217 -2.18 22.50 -5.78
CA LEU A 217 -2.12 22.06 -4.39
C LEU A 217 -2.08 20.53 -4.25
N ILE A 218 -2.44 19.78 -5.30
CA ILE A 218 -2.51 18.32 -5.31
C ILE A 218 -1.20 17.76 -5.85
N ASP A 219 -0.63 16.79 -5.14
CA ASP A 219 0.61 16.10 -5.49
C ASP A 219 0.36 14.65 -5.93
N GLY A 220 -0.76 14.04 -5.52
CA GLY A 220 -1.09 12.66 -5.86
C GLY A 220 -2.58 12.37 -5.84
N VAL A 221 -2.97 11.20 -6.34
CA VAL A 221 -4.37 10.76 -6.41
C VAL A 221 -4.49 9.27 -6.12
N GLU A 222 -5.50 8.89 -5.37
CA GLU A 222 -5.91 7.50 -5.24
C GLU A 222 -6.63 7.05 -6.52
N VAL A 223 -5.99 6.18 -7.29
CA VAL A 223 -6.65 5.50 -8.41
C VAL A 223 -7.37 4.23 -7.97
N MET A 224 -6.96 3.68 -6.80
CA MET A 224 -7.63 2.58 -6.11
C MET A 224 -7.80 2.94 -4.63
N ASN A 225 -9.01 2.71 -4.09
CA ASN A 225 -9.30 2.90 -2.67
C ASN A 225 -10.25 1.79 -2.21
N GLY A 226 -9.87 1.05 -1.16
CA GLY A 226 -10.65 -0.10 -0.73
C GLY A 226 -10.90 -1.07 -1.88
N SER A 227 -12.16 -1.28 -2.23
CA SER A 227 -12.56 -2.13 -3.37
C SER A 227 -12.83 -1.35 -4.67
N GLU A 228 -12.61 -0.03 -4.67
CA GLU A 228 -12.89 0.83 -5.81
C GLU A 228 -11.65 1.03 -6.68
N PHE A 229 -11.82 1.04 -8.00
CA PHE A 229 -10.79 1.36 -8.97
C PHE A 229 -11.34 2.39 -9.98
N TYR A 230 -10.58 3.45 -10.24
CA TYR A 230 -10.97 4.59 -11.05
C TYR A 230 -10.10 4.76 -12.29
N PRO A 231 -10.14 3.84 -13.27
CA PRO A 231 -9.26 3.93 -14.45
C PRO A 231 -9.48 5.23 -15.25
N GLY A 232 -10.69 5.77 -15.25
CA GLY A 232 -11.02 7.01 -15.96
C GLY A 232 -10.28 8.28 -15.52
N ILE A 233 -9.48 8.22 -14.44
CA ILE A 233 -8.67 9.37 -14.01
C ILE A 233 -7.18 9.23 -14.30
N ILE A 234 -6.72 8.07 -14.77
CA ILE A 234 -5.30 7.77 -14.94
C ILE A 234 -4.62 8.81 -15.84
N ASP A 235 -5.20 9.07 -17.01
CA ASP A 235 -4.66 10.04 -17.97
C ASP A 235 -4.53 11.43 -17.34
N ARG A 236 -5.58 11.87 -16.63
CA ARG A 236 -5.62 13.15 -15.92
C ARG A 236 -4.53 13.29 -14.86
N VAL A 237 -4.24 12.21 -14.13
CA VAL A 237 -3.21 12.15 -13.08
C VAL A 237 -1.82 12.26 -13.73
N GLN A 238 -1.56 11.49 -14.78
CA GLN A 238 -0.28 11.46 -15.48
C GLN A 238 0.00 12.77 -16.22
N GLU A 239 -0.98 13.36 -16.91
CA GLU A 239 -0.85 14.66 -17.58
C GLU A 239 -0.44 15.79 -16.64
N ARG A 240 -0.81 15.68 -15.36
CA ARG A 240 -0.46 16.67 -14.33
C ARG A 240 0.84 16.34 -13.58
N GLY A 241 1.45 15.21 -13.87
CA GLY A 241 2.66 14.77 -13.18
C GLY A 241 2.41 14.51 -11.68
N LEU A 242 1.29 13.86 -11.33
CA LEU A 242 0.92 13.52 -9.97
C LEU A 242 1.26 12.04 -9.67
N PHE A 243 1.61 11.74 -8.43
CA PHE A 243 1.80 10.33 -8.06
C PHE A 243 0.48 9.57 -8.01
N ILE A 244 0.53 8.29 -8.38
CA ILE A 244 -0.60 7.35 -8.34
C ILE A 244 -0.52 6.54 -7.05
N ALA A 245 -1.65 6.38 -6.35
CA ALA A 245 -1.72 5.59 -5.14
C ALA A 245 -2.87 4.57 -5.17
N ALA A 246 -2.66 3.46 -4.44
CA ALA A 246 -3.69 2.52 -4.03
C ALA A 246 -3.61 2.37 -2.51
N ASN A 247 -4.72 2.59 -1.83
CA ASN A 247 -4.77 2.56 -0.37
C ASN A 247 -6.04 1.86 0.12
N SER A 248 -6.02 1.46 1.39
CA SER A 248 -7.14 0.70 1.93
C SER A 248 -8.28 1.56 2.45
N ASP A 249 -7.99 2.75 2.94
CA ASP A 249 -8.95 3.59 3.68
C ASP A 249 -9.61 2.80 4.84
N ILE A 250 -8.78 2.00 5.50
CA ILE A 250 -9.26 0.99 6.45
C ILE A 250 -9.75 1.62 7.74
N HIS A 251 -11.01 1.35 8.08
CA HIS A 251 -11.65 1.75 9.32
C HIS A 251 -11.79 0.57 10.29
N GLY A 252 -12.08 -0.61 9.76
CA GLY A 252 -12.19 -1.87 10.50
C GLY A 252 -10.85 -2.57 10.76
N ALA A 253 -10.90 -3.81 11.17
CA ALA A 253 -9.72 -4.67 11.27
C ALA A 253 -9.41 -5.28 9.89
N THR A 254 -8.17 -5.15 9.42
CA THR A 254 -7.75 -5.66 8.10
C THR A 254 -7.96 -7.16 7.94
N ALA A 255 -7.86 -7.91 9.06
CA ALA A 255 -8.13 -9.34 9.05
C ALA A 255 -9.58 -9.66 8.66
N VAL A 256 -10.53 -8.80 9.00
CA VAL A 256 -11.95 -8.98 8.67
C VAL A 256 -12.22 -8.52 7.24
N ASP A 257 -11.73 -7.35 6.86
CA ASP A 257 -12.09 -6.71 5.61
C ASP A 257 -11.37 -7.33 4.39
N TYR A 258 -10.16 -7.88 4.59
CA TYR A 258 -9.34 -8.44 3.52
C TYR A 258 -8.99 -9.91 3.71
N ARG A 259 -8.37 -10.28 4.82
CA ARG A 259 -7.79 -11.62 5.01
C ARG A 259 -8.85 -12.73 5.03
N LEU A 260 -10.00 -12.49 5.68
CA LEU A 260 -11.12 -13.45 5.66
C LEU A 260 -11.76 -13.58 4.28
N ALA A 261 -11.68 -12.54 3.46
CA ALA A 261 -12.11 -12.58 2.06
C ALA A 261 -11.07 -13.24 1.13
N GLY A 262 -9.88 -13.59 1.64
CA GLY A 262 -8.79 -14.18 0.86
C GLY A 262 -8.09 -13.20 -0.07
N SER A 263 -8.17 -11.89 0.22
CA SER A 263 -7.52 -10.83 -0.53
C SER A 263 -6.48 -10.09 0.29
N ASP A 264 -5.63 -9.33 -0.38
CA ASP A 264 -4.77 -8.32 0.22
C ASP A 264 -5.44 -6.95 0.17
N ARG A 265 -5.08 -6.07 1.10
CA ARG A 265 -5.46 -4.66 0.99
C ARG A 265 -4.82 -4.04 -0.26
N PRO A 266 -5.41 -3.03 -0.87
CA PRO A 266 -4.72 -2.20 -1.85
C PRO A 266 -3.46 -1.59 -1.26
N MET A 267 -2.40 -1.49 -2.07
CA MET A 267 -1.08 -1.03 -1.66
C MET A 267 -0.48 -0.13 -2.72
N THR A 268 0.21 0.91 -2.28
CA THR A 268 1.07 1.71 -3.14
C THR A 268 2.47 1.14 -3.12
N LEU A 269 2.98 0.72 -4.27
CA LEU A 269 4.37 0.31 -4.46
C LEU A 269 5.19 1.58 -4.67
N ILE A 270 6.10 1.91 -3.75
CA ILE A 270 6.97 3.08 -3.82
C ILE A 270 8.37 2.63 -4.19
N LEU A 271 8.89 3.14 -5.32
CA LEU A 271 10.22 2.81 -5.81
C LEU A 271 11.22 3.84 -5.29
N ALA A 272 11.93 3.47 -4.24
CA ALA A 272 12.86 4.34 -3.50
C ALA A 272 14.23 3.68 -3.32
N ARG A 273 15.26 4.48 -3.01
CA ARG A 273 16.62 3.96 -2.79
C ARG A 273 16.73 3.18 -1.49
N ASP A 274 16.09 3.71 -0.45
CA ASP A 274 16.02 3.12 0.89
C ASP A 274 14.67 3.49 1.55
N LYS A 275 14.42 2.95 2.75
CA LYS A 275 13.19 3.16 3.53
C LYS A 275 13.32 4.37 4.49
N SER A 276 14.04 5.42 4.10
CA SER A 276 14.06 6.67 4.87
C SER A 276 12.89 7.57 4.49
N MET A 277 12.51 8.46 5.41
CA MET A 277 11.43 9.43 5.18
C MET A 277 11.73 10.31 3.96
N GLU A 278 12.99 10.72 3.79
CA GLU A 278 13.49 11.54 2.70
C GLU A 278 13.42 10.80 1.35
N SER A 279 13.85 9.53 1.33
CA SER A 279 13.88 8.73 0.10
C SER A 279 12.47 8.36 -0.36
N ILE A 280 11.58 8.07 0.58
CA ILE A 280 10.16 7.79 0.28
C ILE A 280 9.45 9.04 -0.22
N ARG A 281 9.68 10.18 0.44
CA ARG A 281 9.13 11.47 -0.01
C ARG A 281 9.60 11.83 -1.41
N GLU A 282 10.90 11.71 -1.67
CA GLU A 282 11.50 11.98 -2.99
C GLU A 282 10.91 11.07 -4.08
N ALA A 283 10.63 9.79 -3.75
CA ALA A 283 10.00 8.86 -4.67
C ALA A 283 8.57 9.29 -5.05
N LEU A 284 7.76 9.75 -4.07
CA LEU A 284 6.42 10.29 -4.31
C LEU A 284 6.49 11.56 -5.17
N GLU A 285 7.34 12.52 -4.82
CA GLU A 285 7.54 13.78 -5.57
C GLU A 285 8.05 13.53 -7.01
N SER A 286 8.70 12.39 -7.25
CA SER A 286 9.19 11.97 -8.57
C SER A 286 8.23 11.01 -9.29
N ASN A 287 7.01 10.79 -8.79
CA ASN A 287 5.97 9.92 -9.37
C ASN A 287 6.43 8.46 -9.54
N ARG A 288 7.41 7.99 -8.75
CA ARG A 288 7.87 6.61 -8.79
C ARG A 288 6.99 5.72 -7.92
N THR A 289 5.72 5.61 -8.32
CA THR A 289 4.70 4.82 -7.64
C THR A 289 3.93 3.95 -8.61
N ILE A 290 3.46 2.81 -8.12
CA ILE A 290 2.54 1.91 -8.82
C ILE A 290 1.45 1.53 -7.82
N ALA A 291 0.20 1.70 -8.21
CA ALA A 291 -0.95 1.20 -7.46
C ALA A 291 -1.10 -0.31 -7.66
N LEU A 292 -1.34 -1.05 -6.59
CA LEU A 292 -1.62 -2.49 -6.62
C LEU A 292 -2.87 -2.79 -5.78
N GLY A 293 -3.87 -3.39 -6.41
CA GLY A 293 -5.08 -3.84 -5.72
C GLY A 293 -5.76 -4.97 -6.50
N TYR A 294 -6.17 -6.02 -5.79
CA TYR A 294 -6.92 -7.16 -6.37
C TYR A 294 -6.27 -7.82 -7.61
N GLY A 295 -4.94 -7.79 -7.69
CA GLY A 295 -4.17 -8.32 -8.82
C GLY A 295 -4.03 -7.38 -10.01
N GLU A 296 -4.65 -6.20 -9.96
CA GLU A 296 -4.48 -5.13 -10.94
C GLU A 296 -3.37 -4.17 -10.52
N LEU A 297 -2.60 -3.68 -11.48
CA LEU A 297 -1.58 -2.66 -11.27
C LEU A 297 -1.93 -1.41 -12.10
N CYS A 298 -1.56 -0.24 -11.59
CA CYS A 298 -1.74 1.01 -12.33
C CYS A 298 -0.53 1.93 -12.11
N GLY A 299 -0.02 2.52 -13.20
CA GLY A 299 1.15 3.39 -13.12
C GLY A 299 1.57 3.93 -14.50
N GLU A 300 2.70 4.62 -14.53
CA GLU A 300 3.31 5.09 -15.76
C GLU A 300 3.76 3.89 -16.63
N GLU A 301 3.55 3.97 -17.96
CA GLU A 301 3.75 2.84 -18.88
C GLU A 301 5.17 2.26 -18.82
N GLY A 302 6.18 3.13 -18.86
CA GLY A 302 7.58 2.70 -18.82
C GLY A 302 7.93 2.03 -17.49
N LEU A 303 7.43 2.57 -16.37
CA LEU A 303 7.65 2.01 -15.05
C LEU A 303 7.00 0.63 -14.89
N LEU A 304 5.78 0.46 -15.39
CA LEU A 304 5.08 -0.84 -15.42
C LEU A 304 5.81 -1.85 -16.30
N ALA A 305 6.28 -1.42 -17.48
CA ALA A 305 7.04 -2.28 -18.38
C ALA A 305 8.36 -2.75 -17.75
N GLU A 306 9.09 -1.86 -17.08
CA GLU A 306 10.33 -2.22 -16.38
C GLU A 306 10.07 -3.13 -15.16
N LEU A 307 8.98 -2.91 -14.42
CA LEU A 307 8.55 -3.83 -13.36
C LEU A 307 8.33 -5.25 -13.91
N PHE A 308 7.59 -5.37 -15.01
CA PHE A 308 7.34 -6.67 -15.63
C PHE A 308 8.65 -7.34 -16.08
N LYS A 309 9.52 -6.62 -16.78
CA LYS A 309 10.81 -7.14 -17.25
C LYS A 309 11.71 -7.60 -16.09
N ALA A 310 11.72 -6.86 -14.99
CA ALA A 310 12.49 -7.22 -13.79
C ALA A 310 11.92 -8.46 -13.06
N SER A 311 10.62 -8.73 -13.24
CA SER A 311 9.90 -9.82 -12.57
C SER A 311 10.01 -11.17 -13.28
N ILE A 312 10.17 -11.17 -14.61
CA ILE A 312 10.07 -12.35 -15.45
C ILE A 312 11.44 -12.74 -16.02
N THR A 313 11.79 -14.01 -15.92
CA THR A 313 12.95 -14.58 -16.65
C THR A 313 12.47 -15.52 -17.73
N PHE A 314 13.30 -15.64 -18.79
CA PHE A 314 13.04 -16.48 -19.95
C PHE A 314 14.08 -17.57 -20.07
N ASP A 315 13.62 -18.77 -20.35
CA ASP A 315 14.46 -19.91 -20.69
C ASP A 315 13.96 -20.57 -21.97
N GLU A 316 14.84 -20.80 -22.94
CA GLU A 316 14.57 -21.64 -24.09
C GLU A 316 14.82 -23.08 -23.69
N LEU A 317 13.76 -23.92 -23.66
CA LEU A 317 13.85 -25.29 -23.14
C LEU A 317 14.14 -26.31 -24.23
N ASN A 318 13.55 -26.13 -25.41
CA ASN A 318 13.66 -27.10 -26.50
C ASN A 318 13.44 -26.42 -27.85
N VAL A 319 14.18 -26.83 -28.86
CA VAL A 319 14.05 -26.38 -30.25
C VAL A 319 13.83 -27.60 -31.13
N THR A 320 12.80 -27.56 -31.95
CA THR A 320 12.52 -28.52 -33.00
C THR A 320 12.82 -27.92 -34.37
N GLU A 321 12.56 -28.67 -35.44
CA GLU A 321 12.70 -28.13 -36.80
C GLU A 321 11.82 -26.90 -37.09
N LYS A 322 10.65 -26.81 -36.45
CA LYS A 322 9.64 -25.76 -36.71
C LYS A 322 9.40 -24.83 -35.53
N ASN A 323 9.51 -25.33 -34.31
CA ASN A 323 9.10 -24.63 -33.11
C ASN A 323 10.19 -24.63 -32.04
N LYS A 324 10.11 -23.66 -31.14
CA LYS A 324 10.81 -23.67 -29.85
C LYS A 324 9.84 -23.49 -28.68
N VAL A 325 10.22 -24.04 -27.53
CA VAL A 325 9.46 -23.93 -26.28
C VAL A 325 10.18 -22.94 -25.39
N LEU A 326 9.49 -21.86 -25.04
CA LEU A 326 9.95 -20.88 -24.06
C LEU A 326 9.25 -21.12 -22.72
N GLN A 327 10.01 -20.94 -21.65
CA GLN A 327 9.48 -20.88 -20.29
C GLN A 327 9.64 -19.46 -19.77
N LEU A 328 8.54 -18.88 -19.32
CA LEU A 328 8.49 -17.60 -18.59
C LEU A 328 8.34 -17.94 -17.12
N THR A 329 9.26 -17.48 -16.29
CA THR A 329 9.24 -17.73 -14.84
C THR A 329 9.06 -16.42 -14.10
N ASN A 330 7.96 -16.32 -13.33
CA ASN A 330 7.70 -15.24 -12.41
C ASN A 330 8.34 -15.55 -11.05
N LYS A 331 9.31 -14.76 -10.65
CA LYS A 331 10.02 -14.92 -9.37
C LYS A 331 9.45 -14.03 -8.25
N THR A 332 8.40 -13.28 -8.54
CA THR A 332 7.84 -12.27 -7.64
C THR A 332 6.51 -12.68 -7.05
N SER A 333 6.02 -11.90 -6.10
CA SER A 333 4.68 -12.04 -5.51
C SER A 333 3.58 -11.34 -6.30
N ILE A 334 3.89 -10.73 -7.45
CA ILE A 334 2.93 -10.03 -8.31
C ILE A 334 2.42 -10.98 -9.39
N PRO A 335 1.09 -11.16 -9.56
CA PRO A 335 0.54 -11.92 -10.67
C PRO A 335 0.58 -11.10 -11.97
N TYR A 336 0.73 -11.77 -13.11
CA TYR A 336 0.67 -11.13 -14.42
C TYR A 336 -0.32 -11.84 -15.34
N LEU A 337 -1.04 -11.06 -16.14
CA LEU A 337 -1.91 -11.55 -17.18
C LEU A 337 -1.41 -11.01 -18.52
N ILE A 338 -0.73 -11.86 -19.27
CA ILE A 338 -0.14 -11.48 -20.56
C ILE A 338 -1.02 -11.88 -21.73
N GLN A 339 -1.03 -11.09 -22.77
CA GLN A 339 -1.72 -11.40 -24.02
C GLN A 339 -0.81 -11.16 -25.24
N LEU A 340 -0.60 -12.24 -26.00
CA LEU A 340 0.03 -12.19 -27.31
C LEU A 340 -1.04 -11.94 -28.37
N GLU A 341 -0.65 -11.27 -29.46
CA GLU A 341 -1.56 -11.00 -30.59
C GLU A 341 -2.21 -12.30 -31.10
N GLY A 342 -3.53 -12.29 -31.22
CA GLY A 342 -4.33 -13.43 -31.69
C GLY A 342 -4.32 -14.66 -30.79
N LYS A 343 -3.86 -14.57 -29.55
CA LYS A 343 -3.87 -15.65 -28.55
C LYS A 343 -4.79 -15.30 -27.39
N ASN A 344 -5.22 -16.33 -26.66
CA ASN A 344 -5.90 -16.14 -25.38
C ASN A 344 -4.93 -15.63 -24.33
N PRO A 345 -5.41 -14.84 -23.33
CA PRO A 345 -4.61 -14.43 -22.19
C PRO A 345 -3.99 -15.61 -21.45
N ILE A 346 -2.77 -15.41 -20.93
CA ILE A 346 -2.02 -16.39 -20.16
C ILE A 346 -1.75 -15.81 -18.78
N HIS A 347 -2.21 -16.49 -17.73
CA HIS A 347 -1.88 -16.15 -16.35
C HIS A 347 -0.48 -16.64 -16.01
N ILE A 348 0.31 -15.78 -15.36
CA ILE A 348 1.59 -16.12 -14.76
C ILE A 348 1.47 -15.81 -13.27
N ASP A 349 1.08 -16.83 -12.50
CA ASP A 349 0.89 -16.68 -11.06
C ASP A 349 2.20 -16.31 -10.33
N PRO A 350 2.11 -15.75 -9.11
CA PRO A 350 3.29 -15.54 -8.26
C PRO A 350 4.10 -16.83 -8.10
N HIS A 351 5.44 -16.71 -8.17
CA HIS A 351 6.38 -17.82 -7.96
C HIS A 351 6.11 -19.04 -8.84
N SER A 352 5.64 -18.82 -10.08
CA SER A 352 5.26 -19.87 -11.02
C SER A 352 5.97 -19.73 -12.36
N ALA A 353 5.81 -20.74 -13.21
CA ALA A 353 6.32 -20.71 -14.59
C ALA A 353 5.26 -21.20 -15.57
N VAL A 354 5.18 -20.53 -16.71
CA VAL A 354 4.35 -20.96 -17.84
C VAL A 354 5.22 -21.29 -19.04
N ARG A 355 4.76 -22.22 -19.87
CA ARG A 355 5.45 -22.62 -21.08
C ARG A 355 4.60 -22.31 -22.29
N MET A 356 5.24 -21.80 -23.34
CA MET A 356 4.59 -21.54 -24.61
C MET A 356 5.43 -22.06 -25.77
N THR A 357 4.73 -22.51 -26.83
CA THR A 357 5.37 -22.93 -28.06
C THR A 357 5.23 -21.80 -29.08
N ILE A 358 6.35 -21.41 -29.68
CA ILE A 358 6.44 -20.37 -30.69
C ILE A 358 7.22 -20.87 -31.92
N ASP A 359 7.14 -20.17 -33.04
CA ASP A 359 7.98 -20.46 -34.21
C ASP A 359 9.46 -20.32 -33.86
N LYS A 360 10.31 -21.24 -34.34
CA LYS A 360 11.73 -21.28 -33.99
C LYS A 360 12.47 -20.01 -34.42
N ASN A 361 12.02 -19.34 -35.47
CA ASN A 361 12.65 -18.13 -36.01
C ASN A 361 12.20 -16.85 -35.26
N THR A 362 11.26 -16.97 -34.34
CA THR A 362 10.84 -15.82 -33.50
C THR A 362 12.02 -15.42 -32.59
N THR A 363 12.50 -14.20 -32.72
CA THR A 363 13.57 -13.63 -31.88
C THR A 363 13.07 -12.61 -30.88
N MET A 364 11.78 -12.25 -30.96
CA MET A 364 11.15 -11.27 -30.11
C MET A 364 9.72 -11.66 -29.83
N LEU A 365 9.29 -11.57 -28.58
CA LEU A 365 7.89 -11.64 -28.19
C LEU A 365 7.38 -10.25 -27.89
N LYS A 366 6.27 -9.90 -28.52
CA LYS A 366 5.51 -8.70 -28.21
C LYS A 366 4.23 -9.12 -27.49
N MET A 367 3.98 -8.55 -26.31
CA MET A 367 2.82 -8.89 -25.49
C MET A 367 2.28 -7.66 -24.77
N SER A 368 0.97 -7.61 -24.58
CA SER A 368 0.31 -6.69 -23.69
C SER A 368 0.20 -7.31 -22.29
N ILE A 369 0.40 -6.54 -21.24
CA ILE A 369 0.23 -7.00 -19.85
C ILE A 369 -1.11 -6.46 -19.37
N ILE A 370 -2.17 -7.23 -19.53
CA ILE A 370 -3.56 -6.74 -19.49
C ILE A 370 -4.12 -6.53 -18.08
N ASN A 371 -3.42 -6.95 -17.02
CA ASN A 371 -3.71 -6.53 -15.66
C ASN A 371 -2.83 -5.35 -15.18
N MET A 372 -2.19 -4.64 -16.11
CA MET A 372 -1.50 -3.38 -15.87
C MET A 372 -2.18 -2.27 -16.65
N TRP A 373 -2.49 -1.17 -15.99
CA TRP A 373 -3.21 -0.03 -16.56
C TRP A 373 -2.28 1.18 -16.63
N CYS A 374 -1.99 1.62 -17.85
CA CYS A 374 -1.18 2.83 -18.11
C CYS A 374 -2.02 4.01 -18.62
N SER A 375 -3.30 3.80 -18.92
CA SER A 375 -4.31 4.82 -19.18
C SER A 375 -5.69 4.29 -18.80
N ALA A 376 -6.74 5.07 -19.08
CA ALA A 376 -8.13 4.69 -18.81
C ALA A 376 -8.55 3.37 -19.48
N ASP A 377 -7.95 3.03 -20.62
CA ASP A 377 -8.32 1.89 -21.47
C ASP A 377 -7.12 1.20 -22.15
N SER A 378 -5.89 1.46 -21.68
CA SER A 378 -4.69 0.87 -22.28
C SER A 378 -3.79 0.17 -21.26
N HIS A 379 -3.02 -0.78 -21.79
CA HIS A 379 -2.12 -1.63 -21.05
C HIS A 379 -0.70 -1.54 -21.65
N PRO A 380 0.36 -1.64 -20.83
CA PRO A 380 1.71 -1.57 -21.35
C PRO A 380 1.99 -2.73 -22.31
N VAL A 381 2.70 -2.40 -23.38
CA VAL A 381 3.17 -3.38 -24.37
C VAL A 381 4.66 -3.59 -24.17
N VAL A 382 5.05 -4.84 -23.91
CA VAL A 382 6.43 -5.22 -23.67
C VAL A 382 6.96 -6.05 -24.82
N GLU A 383 8.15 -5.71 -25.30
CA GLU A 383 8.91 -6.49 -26.26
C GLU A 383 10.11 -7.13 -25.57
N LEU A 384 10.21 -8.44 -25.74
CA LEU A 384 11.24 -9.27 -25.13
C LEU A 384 11.99 -10.03 -26.19
N GLY A 385 13.27 -9.71 -26.34
CA GLY A 385 14.22 -10.42 -27.21
C GLY A 385 14.88 -11.60 -26.51
N PHE A 386 15.18 -12.69 -27.25
CA PHE A 386 15.85 -13.90 -26.73
C PHE A 386 16.61 -14.63 -27.82
#